data_89afadf70c72a8d2b668c836c3d39ffe
#
_entry.id   89afadf70c72a8d2b668c836c3d39ffe
#
_cell.length_a   1.000
_cell.length_b   1.000
_cell.length_c   1.000
_cell.angle_alpha   90.00
_cell.angle_beta   90.00
_cell.angle_gamma   90.00
#
_symmetry.space_group_name_H-M   'P 1'
#
loop_
_entity.id
_entity.type
_entity.pdbx_description
1 polymer ?
#
loop_
_entity_poly.entity_id
_entity_poly.type
_entity_poly.pdbx_seq_one_letter_code
_entity_poly.pdbx_strand_id
1 'polypeptide(L)' 'METGMRGKVVLVTGGAGGIGQSISRAFSREGARVVVHYHHSEDAAISLSEEIGGVAMYADLRLQES' A
#
# COMPACT_ATOMS: atom_id res chain seq x y z
N MET A 1 17.28 6.11 -11.24
CA MET A 1 16.57 6.14 -12.53
C MET A 1 15.15 6.66 -12.34
N GLU A 2 14.74 7.53 -13.21
CA GLU A 2 13.40 8.08 -13.17
C GLU A 2 12.44 7.09 -13.84
N THR A 3 11.43 6.66 -13.11
CA THR A 3 10.45 5.69 -13.64
C THR A 3 9.09 6.30 -13.91
N GLY A 4 8.94 7.59 -13.59
CA GLY A 4 7.65 8.25 -13.75
C GLY A 4 6.70 8.02 -12.61
N MET A 5 7.13 7.36 -11.54
CA MET A 5 6.28 7.10 -10.38
C MET A 5 6.33 8.18 -9.32
N ARG A 6 7.28 9.10 -9.44
CA ARG A 6 7.42 10.15 -8.42
C ARG A 6 6.15 10.98 -8.33
N GLY A 7 5.60 11.11 -7.14
CA GLY A 7 4.40 11.87 -6.91
C GLY A 7 3.11 11.17 -7.29
N LYS A 8 3.18 9.99 -7.86
CA LYS A 8 1.99 9.21 -8.17
C LYS A 8 1.45 8.55 -6.92
N VAL A 9 0.14 8.35 -6.88
CA VAL A 9 -0.51 7.62 -5.78
C VAL A 9 -0.81 6.22 -6.26
N VAL A 10 -0.32 5.23 -5.53
CA VAL A 10 -0.51 3.82 -5.89
C VAL A 10 -1.24 3.12 -4.76
N LEU A 11 -2.35 2.47 -5.10
CA LEU A 11 -3.10 1.67 -4.13
C LEU A 11 -2.68 0.21 -4.30
N VAL A 12 -2.17 -0.38 -3.22
CA VAL A 12 -1.77 -1.78 -3.24
C VAL A 12 -2.77 -2.56 -2.41
N THR A 13 -3.67 -3.29 -3.07
CA THR A 13 -4.66 -4.10 -2.38
C THR A 13 -3.97 -5.30 -1.74
N GLY A 14 -4.31 -5.57 -0.48
CA GLY A 14 -3.62 -6.62 0.25
C GLY A 14 -2.16 -6.29 0.49
N GLY A 15 -1.83 -5.00 0.58
CA GLY A 15 -0.45 -4.56 0.62
C GLY A 15 0.31 -4.95 1.88
N ALA A 16 -0.41 -5.42 2.91
CA ALA A 16 0.24 -5.84 4.15
C ALA A 16 0.64 -7.32 4.13
N GLY A 17 0.24 -8.09 3.13
CA GLY A 17 0.67 -9.47 2.98
C GLY A 17 2.11 -9.53 2.46
N GLY A 18 2.70 -10.74 2.44
CA GLY A 18 4.09 -10.89 2.05
C GLY A 18 4.42 -10.32 0.69
N ILE A 19 3.66 -10.71 -0.33
CA ILE A 19 3.88 -10.21 -1.69
C ILE A 19 3.53 -8.73 -1.76
N GLY A 20 2.41 -8.34 -1.12
CA GLY A 20 1.98 -6.95 -1.11
C GLY A 20 3.00 -6.02 -0.47
N GLN A 21 3.66 -6.48 0.59
CA GLN A 21 4.69 -5.68 1.23
C GLN A 21 5.85 -5.41 0.28
N SER A 22 6.28 -6.44 -0.46
CA SER A 22 7.37 -6.27 -1.42
C SER A 22 6.99 -5.26 -2.50
N ILE A 23 5.76 -5.35 -3.00
CA ILE A 23 5.27 -4.44 -4.03
C ILE A 23 5.19 -3.02 -3.47
N SER A 24 4.66 -2.88 -2.26
CA SER A 24 4.51 -1.56 -1.65
C SER A 24 5.87 -0.89 -1.46
N ARG A 25 6.86 -1.65 -1.00
CA ARG A 25 8.20 -1.09 -0.82
C ARG A 25 8.84 -0.73 -2.15
N ALA A 26 8.59 -1.54 -3.18
CA ALA A 26 9.15 -1.25 -4.50
C ALA A 26 8.61 0.06 -5.06
N PHE A 27 7.30 0.28 -4.99
CA PHE A 27 6.72 1.52 -5.47
C PHE A 27 7.19 2.71 -4.63
N SER A 28 7.33 2.52 -3.33
CA SER A 28 7.81 3.59 -2.47
C SER A 28 9.22 4.01 -2.85
N ARG A 29 10.08 3.05 -3.19
CA ARG A 29 11.44 3.36 -3.61
C ARG A 29 11.46 4.13 -4.92
N GLU A 30 10.42 3.97 -5.74
CA GLU A 30 10.32 4.70 -7.01
C GLU A 30 9.74 6.10 -6.83
N GLY A 31 9.46 6.51 -5.62
CA GLY A 31 8.95 7.82 -5.34
C GLY A 31 7.45 7.94 -5.32
N ALA A 32 6.73 6.83 -5.44
CA ALA A 32 5.27 6.85 -5.39
C ALA A 32 4.78 7.00 -3.95
N ARG A 33 3.61 7.58 -3.81
CA ARG A 33 2.89 7.56 -2.54
C ARG A 33 2.06 6.30 -2.51
N VAL A 34 2.30 5.44 -1.53
CA VAL A 34 1.66 4.13 -1.46
C VAL A 34 0.54 4.16 -0.44
N VAL A 35 -0.65 3.74 -0.87
CA VAL A 35 -1.76 3.50 0.03
C VAL A 35 -1.86 2.00 0.23
N VAL A 36 -1.63 1.55 1.46
CA VAL A 36 -1.64 0.13 1.81
C VAL A 36 -3.06 -0.24 2.20
N HIS A 37 -3.74 -0.95 1.32
CA HIS A 37 -5.10 -1.40 1.59
C HIS A 37 -5.06 -2.70 2.38
N TYR A 38 -5.85 -2.77 3.45
CA TYR A 38 -5.91 -3.97 4.26
C TYR A 38 -7.36 -4.26 4.67
N HIS A 39 -7.60 -5.51 5.03
CA HIS A 39 -8.88 -5.92 5.57
C HIS A 39 -8.70 -6.59 6.94
N HIS A 40 -7.66 -7.40 7.10
CA HIS A 40 -7.44 -8.14 8.34
C HIS A 40 -6.14 -7.79 9.04
N SER A 41 -5.13 -7.37 8.32
CA SER A 41 -3.78 -7.21 8.87
C SER A 41 -3.49 -5.77 9.24
N GLU A 42 -4.29 -5.23 10.15
CA GLU A 42 -4.19 -3.81 10.49
C GLU A 42 -2.81 -3.43 11.02
N ASP A 43 -2.28 -4.21 11.99
CA ASP A 43 -1.00 -3.87 12.58
C ASP A 43 0.11 -3.89 11.54
N ALA A 44 0.10 -4.91 10.67
CA ALA A 44 1.11 -5.01 9.63
C ALA A 44 0.99 -3.85 8.63
N ALA A 45 -0.25 -3.46 8.30
CA ALA A 45 -0.47 -2.37 7.36
C ALA A 45 0.01 -1.05 7.93
N ILE A 46 -0.28 -0.79 9.20
CA ILE A 46 0.15 0.44 9.84
C ILE A 46 1.67 0.49 9.93
N SER A 47 2.29 -0.61 10.36
CA SER A 47 3.75 -0.66 10.45
C SER A 47 4.40 -0.42 9.10
N LEU A 48 3.86 -1.05 8.06
CA LEU A 48 4.42 -0.91 6.72
C LEU A 48 4.25 0.53 6.22
N SER A 49 3.07 1.12 6.44
CA SER A 49 2.83 2.47 5.96
C SER A 49 3.77 3.46 6.65
N GLU A 50 4.05 3.26 7.94
CA GLU A 50 5.00 4.12 8.63
C GLU A 50 6.41 3.95 8.10
N GLU A 51 6.78 2.71 7.78
CA GLU A 51 8.11 2.44 7.25
C GLU A 51 8.34 3.13 5.91
N ILE A 52 7.34 3.13 5.04
CA ILE A 52 7.51 3.64 3.68
C ILE A 52 6.95 5.05 3.50
N GLY A 53 6.45 5.66 4.58
CA GLY A 53 5.89 7.00 4.48
C GLY A 53 4.58 7.05 3.73
N GLY A 54 3.84 5.94 3.71
CA GLY A 54 2.56 5.87 3.03
C GLY A 54 1.39 5.97 4.00
N VAL A 55 0.26 5.46 3.57
CA VAL A 55 -0.98 5.50 4.33
C VAL A 55 -1.59 4.10 4.36
N ALA A 56 -2.06 3.68 5.53
CA ALA A 56 -2.82 2.45 5.65
C ALA A 56 -4.31 2.77 5.55
N MET A 57 -5.04 1.98 4.77
CA MET A 57 -6.46 2.20 4.58
C MET A 57 -7.23 0.90 4.73
N TYR A 58 -8.20 0.90 5.65
CA TYR A 58 -9.09 -0.24 5.80
C TYR A 58 -10.18 -0.19 4.74
N ALA A 59 -10.45 -1.31 4.12
CA ALA A 59 -11.60 -1.43 3.23
C ALA A 59 -11.98 -2.89 3.10
N ASP A 60 -13.26 -3.16 3.19
CA ASP A 60 -13.80 -4.50 2.93
C ASP A 60 -14.43 -4.46 1.55
N LEU A 61 -13.74 -5.04 0.60
CA LEU A 61 -14.18 -4.97 -0.80
C LEU A 61 -15.53 -5.61 -1.03
N ARG A 62 -15.96 -6.50 -0.11
CA ARG A 62 -17.26 -7.11 -0.25
C ARG A 62 -18.39 -6.10 -0.08
N LEU A 63 -18.13 -5.00 0.60
CA LEU A 63 -19.15 -3.97 0.80
C LEU A 63 -19.46 -3.20 -0.48
N GLN A 64 -18.64 -3.36 -1.49
CA GLN A 64 -18.84 -2.68 -2.76
C GLN A 64 -19.74 -3.46 -3.71
N GLU A 65 -20.07 -4.67 -3.35
CA GLU A 65 -21.00 -5.47 -4.13
C GLU A 65 -22.42 -5.15 -3.71
N SER A 66 -23.25 -4.90 -4.66
CA SER A 66 -24.62 -4.53 -4.37
C SER A 66 -25.60 -5.37 -5.16
#